data_cef795aaf55ac735efddd9f6c72ac28c
#
_entry.id   cef795aaf55ac735efddd9f6c72ac28c
#
_cell.length_a   1.000
_cell.length_b   1.000
_cell.length_c   1.000
_cell.angle_alpha   90.00
_cell.angle_beta   90.00
_cell.angle_gamma   90.00
#
_symmetry.space_group_name_H-M   'P 1'
#
loop_
_entity.id
_entity.type
_entity.pdbx_description
1 polymer ?
#
loop_
_entity_poly.entity_id
_entity_poly.type
_entity_poly.pdbx_seq_one_letter_code
_entity_poly.pdbx_strand_id
1 'polypeptide(L)' 'MLNPLRSEAEAFRFLIWVLVVAVVIVAVLLVARAVS' A
#
# COMPACT_ATOMS: atom_id res chain seq x y z
N MET A 1 -26.11 1.16 12.92
CA MET A 1 -24.93 0.95 13.69
C MET A 1 -23.73 0.55 12.88
N LEU A 2 -22.64 1.11 13.19
CA LEU A 2 -21.44 0.82 12.43
C LEU A 2 -20.96 -0.59 12.69
N ASN A 3 -20.62 -1.25 11.64
CA ASN A 3 -20.10 -2.58 11.71
C ASN A 3 -18.60 -2.51 11.97
N PRO A 4 -18.13 -2.86 13.17
CA PRO A 4 -16.69 -2.76 13.44
C PRO A 4 -15.88 -3.62 12.51
N LEU A 5 -16.41 -4.75 12.12
CA LEU A 5 -15.72 -5.62 11.19
C LEU A 5 -15.56 -4.96 9.83
N ARG A 6 -16.62 -4.27 9.42
CA ARG A 6 -16.58 -3.61 8.12
C ARG A 6 -15.60 -2.45 8.14
N SER A 7 -15.62 -1.70 9.22
CA SER A 7 -14.72 -0.57 9.35
C SER A 7 -13.27 -1.03 9.39
N GLU A 8 -13.02 -2.13 10.08
CA GLU A 8 -11.66 -2.66 10.16
C GLU A 8 -11.21 -3.18 8.80
N ALA A 9 -12.11 -3.80 8.07
CA ALA A 9 -11.76 -4.33 6.76
C ALA A 9 -11.37 -3.21 5.82
N GLU A 10 -12.09 -2.11 5.87
CA GLU A 10 -11.77 -0.98 5.00
C GLU A 10 -10.43 -0.37 5.37
N ALA A 11 -10.18 -0.20 6.66
CA ALA A 11 -8.92 0.35 7.10
C ALA A 11 -7.77 -0.57 6.72
N PHE A 12 -7.98 -1.85 6.90
CA PHE A 12 -6.96 -2.83 6.57
C PHE A 12 -6.66 -2.81 5.07
N ARG A 13 -7.70 -2.74 4.27
CA ARG A 13 -7.53 -2.68 2.83
C ARG A 13 -6.78 -1.43 2.42
N PHE A 14 -7.11 -0.32 3.05
CA PHE A 14 -6.41 0.92 2.77
C PHE A 14 -4.93 0.81 3.10
N LEU A 15 -4.61 0.21 4.22
CA LEU A 15 -3.22 0.02 4.61
C LEU A 15 -2.48 -0.85 3.61
N ILE A 16 -3.14 -1.91 3.14
CA ILE A 16 -2.52 -2.79 2.16
C ILE A 16 -2.23 -2.02 0.87
N TRP A 17 -3.17 -1.20 0.45
CA TRP A 17 -2.98 -0.40 -0.76
C TRP A 17 -1.82 0.56 -0.62
N VAL A 18 -1.75 1.24 0.53
CA VAL A 18 -0.65 2.16 0.80
C VAL A 18 0.67 1.41 0.77
N LEU A 19 0.70 0.24 1.38
CA LEU A 19 1.93 -0.56 1.42
C LEU A 19 2.35 -0.98 0.01
N VAL A 20 1.40 -1.45 -0.78
CA VAL A 20 1.68 -1.88 -2.14
C VAL A 20 2.23 -0.72 -2.97
N VAL A 21 1.59 0.43 -2.86
CA VAL A 21 2.04 1.61 -3.60
C VAL A 21 3.45 2.00 -3.17
N ALA A 22 3.71 1.97 -1.87
CA ALA A 22 5.03 2.33 -1.37
C ALA A 22 6.09 1.37 -1.89
N VAL A 23 5.79 0.08 -1.89
CA VAL A 23 6.72 -0.93 -2.38
C VAL A 23 6.99 -0.73 -3.87
N VAL A 24 5.94 -0.43 -4.63
CA VAL A 24 6.09 -0.21 -6.07
C VAL A 24 6.98 1.00 -6.32
N ILE A 25 6.74 2.08 -5.58
CA ILE A 25 7.54 3.30 -5.77
C ILE A 25 9.00 3.02 -5.46
N VAL A 26 9.27 2.34 -4.35
CA VAL A 26 10.64 2.02 -3.97
C VAL A 26 11.29 1.13 -5.03
N ALA A 27 10.55 0.14 -5.52
CA ALA A 27 11.08 -0.75 -6.54
C ALA A 27 11.44 0.01 -7.81
N VAL A 28 10.56 0.91 -8.22
CA VAL A 28 10.81 1.71 -9.42
C VAL A 28 12.05 2.58 -9.23
N LEU A 29 12.17 3.20 -8.05
CA LEU A 29 13.32 4.05 -7.78
C LEU A 29 14.61 3.25 -7.78
N LEU A 30 14.59 2.05 -7.20
CA LEU A 30 15.77 1.21 -7.17
C LEU A 30 16.18 0.77 -8.58
N VAL A 31 15.19 0.40 -9.39
CA VAL A 31 15.46 0.00 -10.76
C VAL A 31 16.03 1.17 -11.54
N ALA A 32 15.45 2.35 -11.37
CA ALA A 32 15.93 3.53 -12.07
C ALA A 32 17.36 3.85 -11.69
N ARG A 33 17.69 3.71 -10.41
CA ARG A 33 19.05 3.97 -9.96
C ARG A 33 20.02 2.94 -10.51
N ALA A 34 19.60 1.70 -10.58
CA ALA A 34 20.47 0.64 -11.08
C ALA A 34 20.74 0.81 -12.56
N VAL A 35 19.75 1.32 -13.28
CA VAL A 35 19.90 1.49 -14.72
C VAL A 35 20.67 2.76 -15.05
N SER A 36 20.40 3.82 -14.32
CA SER A 36 21.11 5.07 -14.56
C SER A 36 22.35 5.15 -13.68
#